data_3386458ad728dc23f62da51f346d591b
#
_entry.id   3386458ad728dc23f62da51f346d591b
#
_cell.length_a   1.000
_cell.length_b   1.000
_cell.length_c   1.000
_cell.angle_alpha   90.00
_cell.angle_beta   90.00
_cell.angle_gamma   90.00
#
_symmetry.space_group_name_H-M   'P 1'
#
loop_
_entity.id
_entity.type
_entity.pdbx_description
1 polymer ?
#
loop_
_entity_poly.entity_id
_entity_poly.type
_entity_poly.pdbx_seq_one_letter_code
_entity_poly.pdbx_strand_id
1 'polypeptide(L)'
;RQMCIRDRYLHRMAATEGFSIEISSRYDGWWRYNAALMCGCFDAGDERIGFASAESHVADVGANLTAKPADMAGDRSLRLETAACDHLLLYIYIVPHTLPAGNDIADTQPFEITLRIAYGGKVLRSEKRLINQWSGASVEMRVDRQDK
;
A
#
# COMPACT_ATOMS: atom_id res chain seq x y z
N ARG A 1 1.07 11.71 10.67
CA ARG A 1 1.76 11.98 11.89
C ARG A 1 3.27 12.00 11.68
N GLN A 2 3.92 12.94 12.26
CA GLN A 2 5.33 13.18 12.04
C GLN A 2 6.20 12.41 13.02
N MET A 3 7.25 11.79 12.52
CA MET A 3 8.21 11.11 13.37
C MET A 3 9.60 11.59 13.03
N CYS A 4 10.38 11.93 14.04
CA CYS A 4 11.77 12.24 13.81
C CYS A 4 12.55 10.94 13.54
N ILE A 5 13.77 11.08 13.09
CA ILE A 5 14.58 9.93 12.72
C ILE A 5 14.79 9.00 13.92
N ARG A 6 15.01 9.58 15.07
CA ARG A 6 15.23 8.79 16.27
C ARG A 6 13.99 7.98 16.63
N ASP A 7 12.83 8.62 16.55
CA ASP A 7 11.59 7.91 16.83
C ASP A 7 11.37 6.82 15.82
N ARG A 8 11.73 7.05 14.57
CA ARG A 8 11.57 6.04 13.55
C ARG A 8 12.41 4.81 13.83
N TYR A 9 13.62 5.04 14.32
CA TYR A 9 14.49 3.94 14.65
C TYR A 9 13.90 3.10 15.80
N LEU A 10 13.46 3.75 16.85
CA LEU A 10 12.84 3.06 17.96
C LEU A 10 11.55 2.38 17.53
N HIS A 11 10.81 3.06 16.70
CA HIS A 11 9.56 2.52 16.18
C HIS A 11 9.78 1.23 15.40
N ARG A 12 10.85 1.19 14.63
CA ARG A 12 11.12 -0.02 13.86
C ARG A 12 11.33 -1.22 14.76
N MET A 13 11.95 -1.03 15.90
CA MET A 13 12.11 -2.11 16.85
C MET A 13 10.78 -2.51 17.47
N ALA A 14 9.92 -1.52 17.70
CA ALA A 14 8.61 -1.77 18.28
C ALA A 14 7.60 -2.24 17.25
N ALA A 15 7.86 -1.96 15.97
CA ALA A 15 6.91 -2.29 14.91
C ALA A 15 6.67 -3.78 14.79
N THR A 16 7.56 -4.58 15.36
CA THR A 16 7.35 -6.03 15.34
C THR A 16 6.18 -6.44 16.20
N GLU A 17 5.61 -5.52 16.96
CA GLU A 17 4.47 -5.84 17.84
C GLU A 17 3.13 -5.84 17.12
N GLY A 18 3.06 -5.27 15.94
CA GLY A 18 1.80 -5.16 15.23
C GLY A 18 1.91 -5.62 13.79
N PHE A 19 0.94 -5.20 13.00
CA PHE A 19 0.94 -5.52 11.58
C PHE A 19 1.86 -4.58 10.83
N SER A 20 2.47 -5.13 9.78
CA SER A 20 3.26 -4.38 8.82
C SER A 20 2.73 -4.74 7.45
N ILE A 21 2.27 -3.76 6.71
CA ILE A 21 1.69 -3.96 5.38
C ILE A 21 2.50 -3.16 4.39
N GLU A 22 2.91 -3.79 3.30
CA GLU A 22 3.71 -3.11 2.30
C GLU A 22 3.21 -3.49 0.92
N ILE A 23 3.05 -2.47 0.06
CA ILE A 23 2.87 -2.71 -1.37
C ILE A 23 4.05 -2.11 -2.10
N SER A 24 4.45 -2.77 -3.17
CA SER A 24 5.56 -2.30 -3.97
C SER A 24 5.36 -2.75 -5.41
N SER A 25 6.02 -2.08 -6.33
CA SER A 25 5.94 -2.46 -7.72
C SER A 25 7.23 -2.05 -8.43
N ARG A 26 7.65 -2.89 -9.36
CA ARG A 26 8.80 -2.61 -10.21
C ARG A 26 8.36 -2.20 -11.61
N TYR A 27 7.08 -1.99 -11.80
CA TYR A 27 6.53 -1.58 -13.07
C TYR A 27 6.99 -0.17 -13.44
N ASP A 28 7.46 0.02 -14.64
CA ASP A 28 8.00 1.30 -15.09
C ASP A 28 6.99 2.42 -14.99
N GLY A 29 5.72 2.13 -15.16
CA GLY A 29 4.66 3.13 -15.10
C GLY A 29 4.05 3.31 -13.72
N TRP A 30 4.63 2.72 -12.70
CA TRP A 30 4.07 2.79 -11.33
C TRP A 30 3.92 4.25 -10.86
N TRP A 31 4.77 5.12 -11.36
CA TRP A 31 4.72 6.54 -11.00
C TRP A 31 3.41 7.22 -11.45
N ARG A 32 2.66 6.61 -12.35
CA ARG A 32 1.39 7.18 -12.83
C ARG A 32 0.25 7.02 -11.83
N TYR A 33 0.51 6.40 -10.70
CA TYR A 33 -0.53 6.05 -9.75
C TYR A 33 -0.26 6.64 -8.39
N ASN A 34 -1.33 7.12 -7.75
CA ASN A 34 -1.32 7.41 -6.33
C ASN A 34 -1.76 6.15 -5.61
N ALA A 35 -1.24 5.93 -4.43
CA ALA A 35 -1.56 4.74 -3.66
C ALA A 35 -1.87 5.12 -2.23
N ALA A 36 -2.76 4.37 -1.61
CA ALA A 36 -3.10 4.58 -0.21
C ALA A 36 -3.35 3.24 0.44
N LEU A 37 -2.89 3.13 1.67
CA LEU A 37 -3.18 2.00 2.54
C LEU A 37 -3.89 2.57 3.76
N MET A 38 -4.97 1.94 4.17
CA MET A 38 -5.68 2.33 5.39
C MET A 38 -6.18 1.09 6.08
N CYS A 39 -6.24 1.13 7.39
CA CYS A 39 -6.81 0.00 8.11
C CYS A 39 -7.42 0.44 9.41
N GLY A 40 -8.48 -0.27 9.80
CA GLY A 40 -9.00 -0.22 11.15
C GLY A 40 -8.44 -1.41 11.89
N CYS A 41 -8.02 -1.19 13.12
CA CYS A 41 -7.45 -2.24 13.95
C CYS A 41 -8.46 -2.63 15.02
N PHE A 42 -8.63 -3.93 15.24
CA PHE A 42 -9.68 -4.45 16.09
C PHE A 42 -9.13 -5.40 17.14
N ASP A 43 -9.77 -5.44 18.30
CA ASP A 43 -9.44 -6.42 19.31
C ASP A 43 -10.18 -7.73 19.05
N ALA A 44 -9.96 -8.72 19.90
CA ALA A 44 -10.56 -10.03 19.71
C ALA A 44 -12.10 -10.00 19.81
N GLY A 45 -12.65 -8.97 20.41
CA GLY A 45 -14.09 -8.78 20.51
C GLY A 45 -14.67 -7.97 19.38
N ASP A 46 -13.91 -7.71 18.33
CA ASP A 46 -14.35 -6.95 17.16
C ASP A 46 -14.59 -5.47 17.46
N GLU A 47 -14.00 -4.97 18.50
CA GLU A 47 -14.09 -3.54 18.78
C GLU A 47 -12.90 -2.82 18.16
N ARG A 48 -13.16 -1.72 17.46
CA ARG A 48 -12.10 -0.96 16.83
C ARG A 48 -11.30 -0.23 17.90
N ILE A 49 -10.01 -0.51 17.93
CA ILE A 49 -9.12 0.06 18.94
C ILE A 49 -8.07 0.98 18.32
N GLY A 50 -8.05 1.07 16.99
CA GLY A 50 -7.08 1.95 16.37
C GLY A 50 -7.32 2.08 14.89
N PHE A 51 -6.53 2.96 14.30
CA PHE A 51 -6.64 3.28 12.89
C PHE A 51 -5.26 3.69 12.39
N ALA A 52 -4.91 3.27 11.18
CA ALA A 52 -3.62 3.64 10.61
C ALA A 52 -3.79 3.87 9.12
N SER A 53 -2.97 4.73 8.57
CA SER A 53 -3.00 4.99 7.14
C SER A 53 -1.63 5.46 6.66
N ALA A 54 -1.39 5.24 5.38
CA ALA A 54 -0.20 5.72 4.71
C ALA A 54 -0.58 5.98 3.26
N GLU A 55 0.04 6.99 2.66
CA GLU A 55 -0.28 7.26 1.27
C GLU A 55 0.94 7.74 0.51
N SER A 56 0.92 7.51 -0.78
CA SER A 56 1.93 7.97 -1.71
C SER A 56 1.23 8.77 -2.78
N HIS A 57 1.24 10.07 -2.64
CA HIS A 57 0.61 10.98 -3.58
C HIS A 57 1.66 11.54 -4.52
N VAL A 58 1.53 11.25 -5.80
CA VAL A 58 2.48 11.72 -6.81
C VAL A 58 1.96 12.97 -7.49
N ALA A 59 0.68 12.96 -7.86
CA ALA A 59 0.08 14.08 -8.57
C ALA A 59 -1.42 14.02 -8.41
N ASP A 60 -2.09 15.12 -8.71
CA ASP A 60 -3.56 15.14 -8.62
C ASP A 60 -4.17 14.29 -9.72
N VAL A 61 -5.29 13.69 -9.43
CA VAL A 61 -6.02 12.90 -10.41
C VAL A 61 -6.36 13.78 -11.61
N GLY A 62 -6.04 13.30 -12.79
CA GLY A 62 -6.26 14.06 -14.00
C GLY A 62 -5.08 14.91 -14.43
N ALA A 63 -3.97 14.84 -13.70
CA ALA A 63 -2.78 15.63 -14.02
C ALA A 63 -2.19 15.25 -15.37
N ASN A 64 -2.25 13.95 -15.71
CA ASN A 64 -1.76 13.43 -16.99
C ASN A 64 -0.34 13.92 -17.27
N LEU A 65 0.57 13.56 -16.39
CA LEU A 65 1.97 13.92 -16.53
C LEU A 65 2.54 13.28 -17.79
N THR A 66 3.44 13.99 -18.46
CA THR A 66 4.02 13.49 -19.69
C THR A 66 5.26 12.65 -19.46
N ALA A 67 5.80 12.68 -18.25
CA ALA A 67 7.01 11.92 -17.95
C ALA A 67 7.10 11.69 -16.44
N LYS A 68 7.90 10.70 -16.08
CA LYS A 68 8.14 10.40 -14.67
C LYS A 68 8.77 11.61 -13.99
N PRO A 69 8.29 11.98 -12.80
CA PRO A 69 8.93 13.07 -12.06
C PRO A 69 10.40 12.78 -11.79
N ALA A 70 11.21 13.81 -11.89
CA ALA A 70 12.65 13.66 -11.82
C ALA A 70 13.14 13.17 -10.47
N ASP A 71 12.38 13.42 -9.42
CA ASP A 71 12.78 13.05 -8.07
C ASP A 71 12.28 11.67 -7.66
N MET A 72 11.69 10.90 -8.57
CA MET A 72 11.18 9.58 -8.23
C MET A 72 12.18 8.49 -8.58
N ALA A 73 12.33 7.56 -7.65
CA ALA A 73 13.14 6.38 -7.89
C ALA A 73 12.41 5.42 -8.83
N GLY A 74 13.13 4.45 -9.36
CA GLY A 74 12.54 3.46 -10.23
C GLY A 74 11.51 2.61 -9.53
N ASP A 75 11.93 1.96 -8.45
CA ASP A 75 11.02 1.16 -7.63
C ASP A 75 10.47 2.03 -6.52
N ARG A 76 9.26 1.72 -6.11
CA ARG A 76 8.61 2.52 -5.08
C ARG A 76 7.75 1.60 -4.22
N SER A 77 7.80 1.81 -2.93
CA SER A 77 6.98 1.02 -2.02
C SER A 77 6.25 1.95 -1.06
N LEU A 78 5.17 1.44 -0.50
CA LEU A 78 4.37 2.13 0.48
C LEU A 78 4.15 1.19 1.65
N ARG A 79 4.40 1.66 2.84
CA ARG A 79 4.39 0.81 4.02
C ARG A 79 3.51 1.42 5.11
N LEU A 80 2.75 0.55 5.78
CA LEU A 80 1.87 0.91 6.88
C LEU A 80 2.16 -0.01 8.04
N GLU A 81 2.28 0.56 9.24
CA GLU A 81 2.53 -0.22 10.45
C GLU A 81 1.50 0.12 11.51
N THR A 82 1.11 -0.86 12.29
CA THR A 82 0.12 -0.68 13.34
C THR A 82 0.67 -1.10 14.69
N ALA A 83 -0.02 -0.67 15.75
CA ALA A 83 0.21 -1.24 17.06
C ALA A 83 -0.37 -2.64 17.11
N ALA A 84 -0.09 -3.36 18.19
CA ALA A 84 -0.59 -4.72 18.35
C ALA A 84 -2.12 -4.72 18.37
N CYS A 85 -2.72 -5.66 17.67
CA CYS A 85 -4.16 -5.85 17.66
C CYS A 85 -4.46 -7.27 17.17
N ASP A 86 -5.72 -7.65 17.25
CA ASP A 86 -6.10 -9.01 16.91
C ASP A 86 -6.24 -9.21 15.41
N HIS A 87 -6.92 -8.28 14.76
CA HIS A 87 -7.09 -8.34 13.31
C HIS A 87 -7.33 -6.93 12.79
N LEU A 88 -7.31 -6.80 11.48
CA LEU A 88 -7.59 -5.53 10.86
C LEU A 88 -8.43 -5.70 9.61
N LEU A 89 -9.08 -4.60 9.23
CA LEU A 89 -9.70 -4.47 7.92
C LEU A 89 -8.80 -3.55 7.12
N LEU A 90 -8.26 -4.08 6.05
CA LEU A 90 -7.28 -3.38 5.24
C LEU A 90 -7.92 -2.92 3.94
N TYR A 91 -7.68 -1.67 3.59
CA TYR A 91 -8.12 -1.09 2.32
C TYR A 91 -6.90 -0.63 1.55
N ILE A 92 -6.85 -1.01 0.29
CA ILE A 92 -5.76 -0.63 -0.61
C ILE A 92 -6.39 0.07 -1.80
N TYR A 93 -5.94 1.30 -2.06
CA TYR A 93 -6.43 2.07 -3.19
C TYR A 93 -5.25 2.44 -4.08
N ILE A 94 -5.39 2.19 -5.37
CA ILE A 94 -4.40 2.55 -6.37
C ILE A 94 -5.16 3.29 -7.46
N VAL A 95 -4.87 4.57 -7.61
CA VAL A 95 -5.65 5.45 -8.46
C VAL A 95 -4.74 6.11 -9.49
N PRO A 96 -5.02 5.93 -10.78
CA PRO A 96 -4.19 6.59 -11.79
C PRO A 96 -4.45 8.08 -11.80
N HIS A 97 -3.39 8.86 -11.76
CA HIS A 97 -3.47 10.30 -12.01
C HIS A 97 -3.06 10.60 -13.44
N THR A 98 -2.47 9.64 -14.11
CA THR A 98 -2.00 9.78 -15.49
C THR A 98 -2.33 8.48 -16.20
N LEU A 99 -3.14 8.57 -17.21
CA LEU A 99 -3.59 7.38 -17.94
C LEU A 99 -2.49 6.84 -18.85
N PRO A 100 -2.56 5.57 -19.21
CA PRO A 100 -1.58 4.99 -20.12
C PRO A 100 -1.56 5.71 -21.44
N ALA A 101 -0.40 5.74 -22.08
CA ALA A 101 -0.29 6.29 -23.42
C ALA A 101 -1.00 5.35 -24.38
N GLY A 102 -1.58 5.95 -25.42
CA GLY A 102 -2.32 5.15 -26.40
C GLY A 102 -3.78 5.10 -26.04
N ASN A 103 -4.57 4.61 -26.98
CA ASN A 103 -6.02 4.69 -26.84
C ASN A 103 -6.70 3.35 -26.78
N ASP A 104 -5.96 2.26 -26.76
CA ASP A 104 -6.58 0.94 -26.86
C ASP A 104 -6.52 0.24 -25.52
N ILE A 105 -7.63 0.28 -24.82
CA ILE A 105 -7.75 -0.37 -23.52
C ILE A 105 -7.52 -1.87 -23.63
N ALA A 106 -7.98 -2.47 -24.73
CA ALA A 106 -7.89 -3.90 -24.90
C ALA A 106 -6.45 -4.41 -25.01
N ASP A 107 -5.56 -3.56 -25.50
CA ASP A 107 -4.16 -3.94 -25.67
C ASP A 107 -3.30 -3.64 -24.44
N THR A 108 -3.90 -3.05 -23.43
CA THR A 108 -3.15 -2.64 -22.25
C THR A 108 -3.14 -3.77 -21.24
N GLN A 109 -1.96 -4.27 -20.93
CA GLN A 109 -1.82 -5.38 -19.99
C GLN A 109 -1.85 -4.86 -18.56
N PRO A 110 -2.43 -5.63 -17.64
CA PRO A 110 -2.34 -5.26 -16.23
C PRO A 110 -0.89 -5.36 -15.77
N PHE A 111 -0.56 -4.58 -14.75
CA PHE A 111 0.76 -4.68 -14.17
C PHE A 111 0.65 -5.28 -12.77
N GLU A 112 1.79 -5.63 -12.21
CA GLU A 112 1.87 -6.39 -10.98
C GLU A 112 2.34 -5.54 -9.82
N ILE A 113 1.69 -5.67 -8.67
CA ILE A 113 2.24 -5.18 -7.41
C ILE A 113 2.46 -6.38 -6.50
N THR A 114 3.34 -6.20 -5.53
CA THR A 114 3.56 -7.19 -4.49
C THR A 114 2.94 -6.65 -3.21
N LEU A 115 2.11 -7.48 -2.57
CA LEU A 115 1.50 -7.17 -1.28
C LEU A 115 2.11 -8.10 -0.25
N ARG A 116 2.66 -7.51 0.81
CA ARG A 116 3.29 -8.29 1.86
C ARG A 116 2.73 -7.86 3.20
N ILE A 117 2.28 -8.82 3.98
CA ILE A 117 1.69 -8.57 5.28
C ILE A 117 2.41 -9.42 6.31
N ALA A 118 2.84 -8.79 7.39
CA ALA A 118 3.54 -9.48 8.48
C ALA A 118 2.95 -9.03 9.80
N TYR A 119 3.11 -9.87 10.81
CA TYR A 119 2.74 -9.53 12.18
C TYR A 119 3.87 -9.95 13.10
N GLY A 120 4.33 -9.02 13.92
CA GLY A 120 5.40 -9.30 14.84
C GLY A 120 6.65 -9.80 14.17
N GLY A 121 6.90 -9.36 12.95
CA GLY A 121 8.07 -9.78 12.19
C GLY A 121 7.86 -11.06 11.41
N LYS A 122 6.74 -11.73 11.59
CA LYS A 122 6.47 -12.98 10.88
C LYS A 122 5.57 -12.70 9.68
N VAL A 123 6.00 -13.13 8.50
CA VAL A 123 5.25 -12.92 7.28
C VAL A 123 4.01 -13.81 7.30
N LEU A 124 2.85 -13.19 7.17
CA LEU A 124 1.58 -13.90 7.11
C LEU A 124 1.16 -14.15 5.67
N ARG A 125 1.47 -13.20 4.80
CA ARG A 125 1.00 -13.24 3.43
C ARG A 125 1.96 -12.50 2.55
N SER A 126 2.27 -13.08 1.40
CA SER A 126 3.07 -12.41 0.38
C SER A 126 2.49 -12.86 -0.94
N GLU A 127 1.93 -11.92 -1.68
CA GLU A 127 1.23 -12.28 -2.91
C GLU A 127 1.39 -11.17 -3.94
N LYS A 128 1.19 -11.54 -5.18
CA LYS A 128 1.20 -10.59 -6.28
C LYS A 128 -0.22 -10.35 -6.73
N ARG A 129 -0.51 -9.11 -7.11
CA ARG A 129 -1.82 -8.74 -7.60
C ARG A 129 -1.69 -8.00 -8.89
N LEU A 130 -2.63 -8.25 -9.79
CA LEU A 130 -2.66 -7.57 -11.08
C LEU A 130 -3.53 -6.34 -10.97
N ILE A 131 -3.02 -5.25 -11.51
CA ILE A 131 -3.68 -3.95 -11.41
C ILE A 131 -4.00 -3.48 -12.82
N ASN A 132 -5.26 -3.14 -13.05
CA ASN A 132 -5.69 -2.60 -14.34
C ASN A 132 -5.08 -1.22 -14.52
N GLN A 133 -4.44 -0.99 -15.67
CA GLN A 133 -3.73 0.26 -15.90
C GLN A 133 -4.65 1.47 -16.00
N TRP A 134 -5.90 1.25 -16.38
CA TRP A 134 -6.83 2.34 -16.61
C TRP A 134 -7.65 2.69 -15.39
N SER A 135 -8.03 1.69 -14.61
CA SER A 135 -8.92 1.90 -13.47
C SER A 135 -8.22 1.81 -12.13
N GLY A 136 -7.00 1.27 -12.10
CA GLY A 136 -6.33 1.05 -10.83
C GLY A 136 -6.96 -0.10 -10.06
N ALA A 137 -7.04 0.06 -8.75
CA ALA A 137 -7.60 -1.01 -7.92
C ALA A 137 -8.15 -0.46 -6.62
N SER A 138 -9.13 -1.18 -6.11
CA SER A 138 -9.71 -0.92 -4.79
C SER A 138 -9.86 -2.29 -4.16
N VAL A 139 -9.13 -2.55 -3.08
CA VAL A 139 -9.09 -3.85 -2.44
C VAL A 139 -9.47 -3.69 -0.98
N GLU A 140 -10.27 -4.63 -0.51
CA GLU A 140 -10.68 -4.66 0.89
C GLU A 140 -10.48 -6.07 1.39
N MET A 141 -9.81 -6.24 2.55
CA MET A 141 -9.60 -7.58 3.08
C MET A 141 -9.46 -7.54 4.59
N ARG A 142 -9.86 -8.63 5.20
CA ARG A 142 -9.63 -8.85 6.62
C ARG A 142 -8.34 -9.63 6.79
N VAL A 143 -7.53 -9.24 7.76
CA VAL A 143 -6.27 -9.92 8.05
C VAL A 143 -6.20 -10.20 9.54
N ASP A 144 -6.06 -11.46 9.89
CA ASP A 144 -5.94 -11.89 11.28
C ASP A 144 -4.48 -12.14 11.61
N ARG A 145 -4.08 -11.78 12.83
CA ARG A 145 -2.68 -11.95 13.21
C ARG A 145 -2.26 -13.40 13.25
N GLN A 146 -3.20 -14.31 13.31
CA GLN A 146 -2.94 -15.75 13.31
C GLN A 146 -3.38 -16.38 12.02
N ASP A 147 -3.40 -15.62 10.96
CA ASP A 147 -3.78 -16.13 9.66
C ASP A 147 -2.83 -17.25 9.27
N LYS A 148 -3.39 -18.27 8.66
CA LYS A 148 -2.61 -19.46 8.31
C LYS A 148 -2.33 -19.61 6.86
#